data_1ebee5f9646c08f2e237e426361f68aa
#
_entry.id   1ebee5f9646c08f2e237e426361f68aa
#
_cell.length_a   1.000
_cell.length_b   1.000
_cell.length_c   1.000
_cell.angle_alpha   90.00
_cell.angle_beta   90.00
_cell.angle_gamma   90.00
#
_symmetry.space_group_name_H-M   'P 1'
#
loop_
_entity.id
_entity.type
_entity.pdbx_description
1 polymer ?
#
loop_
_entity_poly.entity_id
_entity_poly.type
_entity_poly.pdbx_seq_one_letter_code
_entity_poly.pdbx_strand_id
1 'polypeptide(L)'
;VGWKEDFNMAVRCPVPSQESAYRYADSILDRTERFLSAKKSPDIMIGGHSKGGNMAVYAAMQITQSDIEATNERAQRLGLLPALGGSVPGRNCRISRIFSHDGPGMSQVMVHSRAYQAIAARIDKTVPESSIIGMLLQSQIKPTFVKADAISILQHMGSSWQVTQSGEFEQASELTGGAQLIGKTIDGWFDRVSQEQRERAINQIYDIFAAAGYGNIADLVAHWTDSLPKIVAAARGTDVQTRELIK
;
A
#
# COMPACT_ATOMS: atom_id res chain seq x y z
N VAL A 1 7.33 10.68 12.50
CA VAL A 1 5.89 10.77 12.16
C VAL A 1 5.52 9.74 11.09
N GLY A 2 6.32 9.55 10.05
CA GLY A 2 6.02 8.63 8.95
C GLY A 2 5.85 7.16 9.36
N TRP A 3 6.75 6.63 10.16
CA TRP A 3 6.76 5.23 10.57
C TRP A 3 5.55 4.79 11.37
N LYS A 4 5.13 5.60 12.35
CA LYS A 4 3.92 5.27 13.13
C LYS A 4 2.70 5.16 12.23
N GLU A 5 2.63 5.98 11.22
CA GLU A 5 1.55 5.94 10.24
C GLU A 5 1.63 4.72 9.33
N ASP A 6 2.85 4.28 8.96
CA ASP A 6 3.08 3.06 8.18
C ASP A 6 2.57 1.83 8.94
N PHE A 7 2.90 1.72 10.22
CA PHE A 7 2.36 0.67 11.07
C PHE A 7 0.84 0.79 11.25
N ASN A 8 0.31 1.99 11.40
CA ASN A 8 -1.13 2.20 11.56
C ASN A 8 -1.94 1.79 10.31
N MET A 9 -1.36 1.81 9.11
CA MET A 9 -2.04 1.32 7.90
C MET A 9 -2.48 -0.13 7.97
N ALA A 10 -1.82 -0.95 8.80
CA ALA A 10 -2.21 -2.34 9.04
C ALA A 10 -3.52 -2.48 9.81
N VAL A 11 -3.94 -1.43 10.53
CA VAL A 11 -5.09 -1.47 11.45
C VAL A 11 -6.11 -0.36 11.21
N ARG A 12 -5.73 0.69 10.47
CA ARG A 12 -6.58 1.85 10.16
C ARG A 12 -6.55 2.17 8.68
N CYS A 13 -7.70 2.47 8.15
CA CYS A 13 -7.86 3.06 6.83
C CYS A 13 -9.11 3.96 6.83
N PRO A 14 -9.00 5.22 6.42
CA PRO A 14 -7.76 5.87 5.95
C PRO A 14 -6.81 6.29 7.09
N VAL A 15 -5.53 6.45 6.73
CA VAL A 15 -4.55 7.21 7.49
C VAL A 15 -4.38 8.62 6.88
N PRO A 16 -3.89 9.63 7.62
CA PRO A 16 -3.80 11.01 7.12
C PRO A 16 -3.05 11.19 5.79
N SER A 17 -2.00 10.38 5.54
CA SER A 17 -1.28 10.45 4.27
C SER A 17 -2.09 9.92 3.09
N GLN A 18 -2.94 8.92 3.29
CA GLN A 18 -3.86 8.43 2.24
C GLN A 18 -4.86 9.51 1.84
N GLU A 19 -5.46 10.21 2.82
CA GLU A 19 -6.35 11.34 2.58
C GLU A 19 -5.64 12.50 1.85
N SER A 20 -4.39 12.79 2.24
CA SER A 20 -3.58 13.82 1.59
C SER A 20 -3.27 13.45 0.14
N ALA A 21 -2.96 12.18 -0.13
CA ALA A 21 -2.73 11.69 -1.50
C ALA A 21 -3.98 11.77 -2.37
N TYR A 22 -5.14 11.41 -1.82
CA TYR A 22 -6.42 11.57 -2.51
C TYR A 22 -6.66 13.03 -2.88
N ARG A 23 -6.60 13.95 -1.91
CA ARG A 23 -6.82 15.39 -2.15
C ARG A 23 -5.83 15.96 -3.17
N TYR A 24 -4.58 15.54 -3.12
CA TYR A 24 -3.57 15.96 -4.08
C TYR A 24 -3.90 15.47 -5.49
N ALA A 25 -4.17 14.18 -5.67
CA ALA A 25 -4.53 13.61 -6.97
C ALA A 25 -5.81 14.24 -7.54
N ASP A 26 -6.82 14.44 -6.71
CA ASP A 26 -8.07 15.10 -7.07
C ASP A 26 -7.84 16.54 -7.54
N SER A 27 -7.00 17.29 -6.83
CA SER A 27 -6.64 18.67 -7.22
C SER A 27 -5.88 18.73 -8.56
N ILE A 28 -5.06 17.72 -8.87
CA ILE A 28 -4.37 17.64 -10.17
C ILE A 28 -5.37 17.37 -11.31
N LEU A 29 -6.31 16.45 -11.08
CA LEU A 29 -7.39 16.19 -12.04
C LEU A 29 -8.19 17.45 -12.33
N ASP A 30 -8.62 18.17 -11.30
CA ASP A 30 -9.36 19.44 -11.45
C ASP A 30 -8.59 20.51 -12.20
N ARG A 31 -7.32 20.70 -11.84
CA ARG A 31 -6.45 21.69 -12.50
C ARG A 31 -6.26 21.37 -13.99
N THR A 32 -6.00 20.11 -14.29
CA THR A 32 -5.78 19.68 -15.68
C THR A 32 -7.07 19.75 -16.52
N GLU A 33 -8.25 19.66 -15.93
CA GLU A 33 -9.51 19.93 -16.62
C GLU A 33 -9.68 21.40 -16.97
N ARG A 34 -9.35 22.29 -16.03
CA ARG A 34 -9.51 23.75 -16.23
C ARG A 34 -8.53 24.34 -17.24
N PHE A 35 -7.29 23.83 -17.29
CA PHE A 35 -6.25 24.36 -18.16
C PHE A 35 -6.29 23.82 -19.59
N LEU A 36 -6.90 22.67 -19.78
CA LEU A 36 -6.93 22.00 -21.08
C LEU A 36 -8.33 22.10 -21.66
N SER A 37 -8.59 23.30 -22.23
CA SER A 37 -9.84 23.52 -22.98
C SER A 37 -10.05 22.44 -24.04
N ALA A 38 -11.03 21.63 -23.82
CA ALA A 38 -11.97 21.01 -24.75
C ALA A 38 -11.53 19.91 -25.74
N LYS A 39 -10.28 19.61 -26.04
CA LYS A 39 -10.03 18.59 -27.08
C LYS A 39 -9.57 17.22 -26.62
N LYS A 40 -8.81 17.09 -25.56
CA LYS A 40 -8.49 15.82 -24.88
C LYS A 40 -7.79 16.12 -23.56
N SER A 41 -8.43 15.81 -22.45
CA SER A 41 -7.74 15.81 -21.15
C SER A 41 -6.65 14.74 -21.18
N PRO A 42 -5.41 15.03 -20.73
CA PRO A 42 -4.33 14.05 -20.75
C PRO A 42 -4.62 12.90 -19.78
N ASP A 43 -4.17 11.72 -20.16
CA ASP A 43 -4.13 10.61 -19.26
C ASP A 43 -3.10 10.87 -18.15
N ILE A 44 -3.46 10.50 -16.93
CA ILE A 44 -2.62 10.66 -15.75
C ILE A 44 -2.17 9.28 -15.29
N MET A 45 -0.90 9.16 -14.95
CA MET A 45 -0.36 8.02 -14.24
C MET A 45 -0.06 8.45 -12.81
N ILE A 46 -0.40 7.61 -11.85
CA ILE A 46 -0.09 7.83 -10.44
C ILE A 46 0.68 6.64 -9.90
N GLY A 47 1.56 6.86 -8.94
CA GLY A 47 2.34 5.76 -8.39
C GLY A 47 3.20 6.17 -7.23
N GLY A 48 3.81 5.17 -6.62
CA GLY A 48 4.74 5.37 -5.53
C GLY A 48 5.40 4.08 -5.07
N HIS A 49 6.41 4.26 -4.24
CA HIS A 49 7.15 3.19 -3.59
C HIS A 49 6.69 3.06 -2.13
N SER A 50 6.66 1.84 -1.62
CA SER A 50 6.30 1.58 -0.22
C SER A 50 4.90 2.12 0.14
N LYS A 51 4.79 2.87 1.21
CA LYS A 51 3.54 3.59 1.56
C LYS A 51 2.99 4.40 0.39
N GLY A 52 3.85 5.04 -0.41
CA GLY A 52 3.44 5.81 -1.59
C GLY A 52 2.68 4.97 -2.62
N GLY A 53 3.04 3.69 -2.79
CA GLY A 53 2.32 2.76 -3.65
C GLY A 53 0.91 2.48 -3.16
N ASN A 54 0.75 2.24 -1.86
CA ASN A 54 -0.56 2.10 -1.23
C ASN A 54 -1.40 3.40 -1.34
N MET A 55 -0.78 4.55 -1.08
CA MET A 55 -1.43 5.86 -1.20
C MET A 55 -1.93 6.14 -2.63
N ALA A 56 -1.18 5.73 -3.66
CA ALA A 56 -1.58 5.88 -5.05
C ALA A 56 -2.83 5.04 -5.37
N VAL A 57 -2.85 3.79 -4.92
CA VAL A 57 -4.03 2.92 -5.07
C VAL A 57 -5.22 3.49 -4.30
N TYR A 58 -5.03 3.94 -3.06
CA TYR A 58 -6.09 4.57 -2.26
C TYR A 58 -6.66 5.83 -2.94
N ALA A 59 -5.81 6.71 -3.45
CA ALA A 59 -6.25 7.93 -4.13
C ALA A 59 -7.11 7.60 -5.37
N ALA A 60 -6.68 6.66 -6.20
CA ALA A 60 -7.46 6.20 -7.35
C ALA A 60 -8.81 5.60 -6.95
N MET A 61 -8.84 4.82 -5.86
CA MET A 61 -10.08 4.27 -5.31
C MET A 61 -11.05 5.37 -4.87
N GLN A 62 -10.58 6.38 -4.13
CA GLN A 62 -11.43 7.46 -3.63
C GLN A 62 -11.98 8.33 -4.76
N ILE A 63 -11.17 8.63 -5.78
CA ILE A 63 -11.64 9.31 -7.00
C ILE A 63 -12.74 8.48 -7.67
N THR A 64 -12.54 7.17 -7.79
CA THR A 64 -13.53 6.26 -8.39
C THR A 64 -14.79 6.15 -7.54
N GLN A 65 -14.67 6.15 -6.22
CA GLN A 65 -15.81 6.13 -5.30
C GLN A 65 -16.66 7.40 -5.45
N SER A 66 -16.03 8.57 -5.55
CA SER A 66 -16.72 9.84 -5.80
C SER A 66 -17.47 9.83 -7.15
N ASP A 67 -16.88 9.25 -8.19
CA ASP A 67 -17.53 9.11 -9.50
C ASP A 67 -18.74 8.14 -9.44
N ILE A 68 -18.64 7.06 -8.66
CA ILE A 68 -19.75 6.12 -8.40
C ILE A 68 -20.91 6.85 -7.71
N GLU A 69 -20.61 7.62 -6.67
CA GLU A 69 -21.60 8.37 -5.89
C GLU A 69 -22.31 9.40 -6.79
N ALA A 70 -21.56 10.21 -7.54
CA ALA A 70 -22.13 11.17 -8.49
C ALA A 70 -23.01 10.51 -9.55
N THR A 71 -22.61 9.33 -10.06
CA THR A 71 -23.38 8.57 -11.04
C THR A 71 -24.68 8.06 -10.43
N ASN A 72 -24.64 7.54 -9.20
CA ASN A 72 -25.82 7.05 -8.50
C ASN A 72 -26.80 8.17 -8.16
N GLU A 73 -26.33 9.31 -7.69
CA GLU A 73 -27.16 10.50 -7.45
C GLU A 73 -27.86 10.98 -8.71
N ARG A 74 -27.15 10.97 -9.85
CA ARG A 74 -27.75 11.34 -11.14
C ARG A 74 -28.84 10.34 -11.56
N ALA A 75 -28.57 9.04 -11.42
CA ALA A 75 -29.54 8.00 -11.70
C ALA A 75 -30.80 8.16 -10.84
N GLN A 76 -30.64 8.38 -9.54
CA GLN A 76 -31.75 8.60 -8.61
C GLN A 76 -32.60 9.82 -9.01
N ARG A 77 -31.98 10.94 -9.38
CA ARG A 77 -32.69 12.14 -9.84
C ARG A 77 -33.50 11.87 -11.10
N LEU A 78 -33.09 10.93 -11.93
CA LEU A 78 -33.79 10.55 -13.18
C LEU A 78 -34.79 9.37 -12.97
N GLY A 79 -34.97 8.91 -11.73
CA GLY A 79 -35.83 7.75 -11.43
C GLY A 79 -35.27 6.42 -11.95
N LEU A 80 -33.97 6.33 -12.21
CA LEU A 80 -33.30 5.13 -12.71
C LEU A 80 -32.68 4.34 -11.55
N LEU A 81 -32.58 3.03 -11.71
CA LEU A 81 -31.84 2.18 -10.77
C LEU A 81 -30.32 2.41 -10.92
N PRO A 82 -29.57 2.41 -9.81
CA PRO A 82 -28.11 2.47 -9.87
C PRO A 82 -27.55 1.28 -10.67
N ALA A 83 -26.56 1.53 -11.51
CA ALA A 83 -25.88 0.46 -12.22
C ALA A 83 -25.06 -0.40 -11.23
N LEU A 84 -25.38 -1.67 -11.12
CA LEU A 84 -24.72 -2.60 -10.19
C LEU A 84 -23.35 -3.12 -10.67
N GLY A 85 -22.99 -2.87 -11.94
CA GLY A 85 -21.74 -3.34 -12.55
C GLY A 85 -21.34 -2.50 -13.76
N GLY A 86 -20.19 -2.82 -14.34
CA GLY A 86 -19.66 -2.17 -15.55
C GLY A 86 -18.70 -1.01 -15.27
N SER A 87 -18.33 -0.31 -16.33
CA SER A 87 -17.43 0.85 -16.26
C SER A 87 -18.06 1.97 -15.42
N VAL A 88 -17.24 2.59 -14.59
CA VAL A 88 -17.61 3.78 -13.81
C VAL A 88 -17.17 4.99 -14.62
N PRO A 89 -18.11 5.73 -15.27
CA PRO A 89 -17.74 6.93 -16.01
C PRO A 89 -17.39 8.04 -15.02
N GLY A 90 -16.36 8.82 -15.35
CA GLY A 90 -15.96 9.95 -14.53
C GLY A 90 -14.47 10.27 -14.64
N ARG A 91 -13.98 11.06 -13.70
CA ARG A 91 -12.58 11.50 -13.65
C ARG A 91 -11.59 10.36 -13.45
N ASN A 92 -12.03 9.25 -12.83
CA ASN A 92 -11.22 8.05 -12.67
C ASN A 92 -10.75 7.47 -14.01
N CYS A 93 -11.50 7.64 -15.09
CA CYS A 93 -11.13 7.17 -16.43
C CYS A 93 -9.86 7.82 -16.97
N ARG A 94 -9.48 8.98 -16.43
CA ARG A 94 -8.25 9.70 -16.79
C ARG A 94 -7.01 9.12 -16.10
N ILE A 95 -7.18 8.32 -15.06
CA ILE A 95 -6.08 7.59 -14.41
C ILE A 95 -5.83 6.31 -15.22
N SER A 96 -4.86 6.36 -16.14
CA SER A 96 -4.59 5.26 -17.07
C SER A 96 -3.83 4.11 -16.41
N ARG A 97 -2.88 4.41 -15.51
CA ARG A 97 -2.03 3.43 -14.81
C ARG A 97 -1.80 3.85 -13.35
N ILE A 98 -1.70 2.85 -12.49
CA ILE A 98 -1.46 3.02 -11.05
C ILE A 98 -0.29 2.12 -10.68
N PHE A 99 0.86 2.69 -10.31
CA PHE A 99 2.05 1.93 -9.97
C PHE A 99 2.21 1.80 -8.46
N SER A 100 2.31 0.55 -7.99
CA SER A 100 2.59 0.23 -6.59
C SER A 100 3.88 -0.57 -6.50
N HIS A 101 5.00 0.12 -6.26
CA HIS A 101 6.30 -0.48 -6.12
C HIS A 101 6.56 -0.85 -4.65
N ASP A 102 6.53 -2.14 -4.36
CA ASP A 102 6.65 -2.73 -3.03
C ASP A 102 5.74 -2.07 -1.97
N GLY A 103 4.58 -1.58 -2.41
CA GLY A 103 3.55 -1.00 -1.55
C GLY A 103 2.68 -2.08 -0.92
N PRO A 104 2.32 -1.96 0.37
CA PRO A 104 1.34 -2.86 0.97
C PRO A 104 0.00 -2.77 0.27
N GLY A 105 -0.78 -3.84 0.34
CA GLY A 105 -2.13 -3.89 -0.21
C GLY A 105 -3.14 -3.03 0.56
N MET A 106 -4.42 -3.37 0.40
CA MET A 106 -5.54 -2.72 1.06
C MET A 106 -6.18 -3.67 2.08
N SER A 107 -7.11 -3.17 2.91
CA SER A 107 -7.92 -4.05 3.75
C SER A 107 -8.81 -4.96 2.90
N GLN A 108 -9.20 -6.11 3.45
CA GLN A 108 -10.08 -7.06 2.77
C GLN A 108 -11.39 -6.41 2.29
N VAL A 109 -11.98 -5.54 3.09
CA VAL A 109 -13.21 -4.82 2.72
C VAL A 109 -12.96 -3.92 1.49
N MET A 110 -11.82 -3.25 1.43
CA MET A 110 -11.50 -2.33 0.33
C MET A 110 -11.25 -3.06 -0.98
N VAL A 111 -10.51 -4.17 -0.98
CA VAL A 111 -10.26 -4.92 -2.23
C VAL A 111 -11.53 -5.52 -2.84
N HIS A 112 -12.57 -5.73 -2.05
CA HIS A 112 -13.88 -6.18 -2.54
C HIS A 112 -14.83 -5.02 -2.87
N SER A 113 -14.43 -3.78 -2.64
CA SER A 113 -15.25 -2.61 -2.99
C SER A 113 -15.38 -2.44 -4.51
N ARG A 114 -16.52 -1.88 -4.95
CA ARG A 114 -16.73 -1.55 -6.37
C ARG A 114 -15.66 -0.60 -6.90
N ALA A 115 -15.22 0.35 -6.08
CA ALA A 115 -14.19 1.30 -6.45
C ALA A 115 -12.84 0.62 -6.75
N TYR A 116 -12.40 -0.32 -5.90
CA TYR A 116 -11.17 -1.09 -6.14
C TYR A 116 -11.31 -1.95 -7.39
N GLN A 117 -12.41 -2.68 -7.55
CA GLN A 117 -12.64 -3.54 -8.70
C GLN A 117 -12.61 -2.76 -10.03
N ALA A 118 -13.12 -1.53 -10.03
CA ALA A 118 -13.12 -0.66 -11.21
C ALA A 118 -11.72 -0.18 -11.62
N ILE A 119 -10.74 -0.16 -10.71
CA ILE A 119 -9.35 0.25 -11.00
C ILE A 119 -8.39 -0.93 -11.08
N ALA A 120 -8.78 -2.12 -10.65
CA ALA A 120 -7.91 -3.28 -10.48
C ALA A 120 -7.05 -3.59 -11.71
N ALA A 121 -7.64 -3.56 -12.92
CA ALA A 121 -6.94 -3.82 -14.17
C ALA A 121 -5.90 -2.74 -14.55
N ARG A 122 -5.88 -1.60 -13.86
CA ARG A 122 -4.93 -0.50 -14.10
C ARG A 122 -3.81 -0.46 -13.06
N ILE A 123 -3.84 -1.35 -12.08
CA ILE A 123 -2.82 -1.43 -11.04
C ILE A 123 -1.67 -2.31 -11.51
N ASP A 124 -0.49 -1.72 -11.58
CA ASP A 124 0.78 -2.42 -11.78
C ASP A 124 1.48 -2.56 -10.42
N LYS A 125 1.47 -3.75 -9.88
CA LYS A 125 2.15 -4.06 -8.63
C LYS A 125 3.49 -4.74 -8.92
N THR A 126 4.58 -4.14 -8.45
CA THR A 126 5.93 -4.67 -8.56
C THR A 126 6.49 -4.89 -7.17
N VAL A 127 7.06 -6.05 -6.90
CA VAL A 127 7.64 -6.40 -5.60
C VAL A 127 8.97 -7.14 -5.80
N PRO A 128 9.99 -6.93 -4.96
CA PRO A 128 11.21 -7.72 -5.03
C PRO A 128 10.95 -9.16 -4.56
N GLU A 129 11.77 -10.10 -5.02
CA GLU A 129 11.62 -11.53 -4.76
C GLU A 129 11.66 -11.94 -3.28
N SER A 130 12.23 -11.10 -2.40
CA SER A 130 12.18 -11.29 -0.95
C SER A 130 11.33 -10.22 -0.25
N SER A 131 10.32 -9.68 -0.94
CA SER A 131 9.43 -8.67 -0.38
C SER A 131 8.70 -9.19 0.86
N ILE A 132 8.68 -8.33 1.88
CA ILE A 132 7.83 -8.46 3.06
C ILE A 132 6.76 -7.37 3.01
N ILE A 133 7.17 -6.12 2.79
CA ILE A 133 6.27 -4.94 2.86
C ILE A 133 5.21 -5.00 1.76
N GLY A 134 5.61 -5.27 0.52
CA GLY A 134 4.68 -5.35 -0.61
C GLY A 134 3.69 -6.50 -0.52
N MET A 135 3.96 -7.48 0.34
CA MET A 135 3.08 -8.62 0.56
C MET A 135 2.15 -8.43 1.78
N LEU A 136 2.30 -7.34 2.54
CA LEU A 136 1.38 -7.03 3.63
C LEU A 136 0.02 -6.60 3.11
N LEU A 137 -1.03 -6.95 3.83
CA LEU A 137 -2.43 -6.68 3.50
C LEU A 137 -2.87 -7.38 2.21
N GLN A 138 -4.10 -7.11 1.76
CA GLN A 138 -4.71 -7.82 0.65
C GLN A 138 -4.47 -7.12 -0.69
N SER A 139 -4.18 -7.91 -1.70
CA SER A 139 -4.14 -7.46 -3.09
C SER A 139 -4.69 -8.56 -3.98
N GLN A 140 -5.64 -8.22 -4.84
CA GLN A 140 -6.13 -9.16 -5.87
C GLN A 140 -5.29 -9.10 -7.15
N ILE A 141 -4.29 -8.22 -7.17
CA ILE A 141 -3.40 -8.04 -8.33
C ILE A 141 -2.22 -8.98 -8.19
N LYS A 142 -1.99 -9.78 -9.22
CA LYS A 142 -0.78 -10.59 -9.30
C LYS A 142 0.43 -9.67 -9.49
N PRO A 143 1.39 -9.65 -8.55
CA PRO A 143 2.54 -8.79 -8.69
C PRO A 143 3.52 -9.30 -9.75
N THR A 144 4.28 -8.38 -10.33
CA THR A 144 5.51 -8.70 -11.03
C THR A 144 6.64 -8.79 -10.00
N PHE A 145 7.31 -9.93 -9.93
CA PHE A 145 8.46 -10.12 -9.06
C PHE A 145 9.72 -9.65 -9.77
N VAL A 146 10.58 -8.92 -9.05
CA VAL A 146 11.83 -8.39 -9.57
C VAL A 146 13.02 -8.85 -8.73
N LYS A 147 14.16 -9.04 -9.38
CA LYS A 147 15.41 -9.36 -8.72
C LYS A 147 16.00 -8.15 -8.02
N ALA A 148 16.70 -8.39 -6.94
CA ALA A 148 17.41 -7.35 -6.20
C ALA A 148 18.76 -7.84 -5.69
N ASP A 149 19.76 -6.96 -5.65
CA ASP A 149 21.11 -7.28 -5.17
C ASP A 149 21.18 -7.35 -3.63
N ALA A 150 20.24 -6.67 -2.94
CA ALA A 150 20.15 -6.70 -1.50
C ALA A 150 19.51 -8.02 -0.99
N ILE A 151 19.57 -8.25 0.32
CA ILE A 151 18.99 -9.43 0.95
C ILE A 151 17.84 -9.06 1.88
N SER A 152 16.84 -9.95 1.97
CA SER A 152 15.72 -9.83 2.93
C SER A 152 15.03 -8.46 2.85
N ILE A 153 14.72 -7.83 3.99
CA ILE A 153 14.02 -6.55 4.07
C ILE A 153 14.76 -5.40 3.37
N LEU A 154 16.07 -5.50 3.16
CA LEU A 154 16.83 -4.50 2.43
C LEU A 154 16.46 -4.45 0.94
N GLN A 155 15.88 -5.48 0.39
CA GLN A 155 15.31 -5.46 -0.96
C GLN A 155 14.15 -4.46 -1.10
N HIS A 156 13.58 -4.00 0.02
CA HIS A 156 12.61 -2.90 0.02
C HIS A 156 13.16 -1.60 -0.57
N MET A 157 14.46 -1.42 -0.57
CA MET A 157 15.12 -0.27 -1.19
C MET A 157 15.14 -0.43 -2.71
N GLY A 158 14.34 0.34 -3.43
CA GLY A 158 14.25 0.28 -4.89
C GLY A 158 15.57 0.45 -5.64
N SER A 159 16.56 1.11 -5.02
CA SER A 159 17.92 1.23 -5.56
C SER A 159 18.70 -0.09 -5.63
N SER A 160 18.22 -1.14 -4.96
CA SER A 160 18.80 -2.49 -5.04
C SER A 160 18.18 -3.35 -6.15
N TRP A 161 17.13 -2.87 -6.82
CA TRP A 161 16.44 -3.64 -7.84
C TRP A 161 17.24 -3.67 -9.14
N GLN A 162 17.36 -4.85 -9.71
CA GLN A 162 18.12 -5.05 -10.94
C GLN A 162 17.35 -4.50 -12.14
N VAL A 163 18.08 -3.78 -13.01
CA VAL A 163 17.54 -3.19 -14.23
C VAL A 163 18.34 -3.73 -15.41
N THR A 164 17.65 -4.19 -16.44
CA THR A 164 18.23 -4.67 -17.67
C THR A 164 18.84 -3.53 -18.48
N GLN A 165 19.64 -3.84 -19.50
CA GLN A 165 20.19 -2.83 -20.41
C GLN A 165 19.11 -2.06 -21.19
N SER A 166 17.91 -2.64 -21.35
CA SER A 166 16.75 -1.98 -21.97
C SER A 166 16.00 -1.04 -21.03
N GLY A 167 16.40 -0.95 -19.76
CA GLY A 167 15.76 -0.07 -18.76
C GLY A 167 14.54 -0.68 -18.08
N GLU A 168 14.30 -1.99 -18.22
CA GLU A 168 13.23 -2.72 -17.57
C GLU A 168 13.73 -3.39 -16.29
N PHE A 169 12.87 -3.62 -15.31
CA PHE A 169 13.24 -4.41 -14.14
C PHE A 169 13.50 -5.87 -14.53
N GLU A 170 14.61 -6.43 -14.02
CA GLU A 170 14.89 -7.84 -14.21
C GLU A 170 13.90 -8.69 -13.40
N GLN A 171 13.13 -9.52 -14.10
CA GLN A 171 12.05 -10.30 -13.50
C GLN A 171 12.59 -11.52 -12.74
N ALA A 172 12.01 -11.80 -11.60
CA ALA A 172 12.09 -13.07 -10.88
C ALA A 172 10.83 -13.89 -11.17
N SER A 173 10.93 -15.22 -11.09
CA SER A 173 9.80 -16.11 -11.36
C SER A 173 8.75 -16.08 -10.24
N GLU A 174 9.20 -15.96 -9.00
CA GLU A 174 8.36 -16.02 -7.79
C GLU A 174 9.08 -15.40 -6.58
N LEU A 175 8.35 -15.30 -5.47
CA LEU A 175 8.95 -14.95 -4.18
C LEU A 175 9.87 -16.07 -3.70
N THR A 176 10.94 -15.68 -2.99
CA THR A 176 11.77 -16.64 -2.27
C THR A 176 10.95 -17.42 -1.23
N GLY A 177 11.33 -18.67 -0.95
CA GLY A 177 10.63 -19.51 0.01
C GLY A 177 10.52 -18.86 1.40
N GLY A 178 11.53 -18.10 1.82
CA GLY A 178 11.50 -17.31 3.07
C GLY A 178 10.43 -16.23 3.07
N ALA A 179 10.33 -15.46 1.99
CA ALA A 179 9.32 -14.42 1.86
C ALA A 179 7.90 -15.01 1.82
N GLN A 180 7.71 -16.13 1.11
CA GLN A 180 6.43 -16.85 1.09
C GLN A 180 6.01 -17.33 2.49
N LEU A 181 6.95 -17.87 3.28
CA LEU A 181 6.68 -18.32 4.64
C LEU A 181 6.28 -17.15 5.55
N ILE A 182 7.03 -16.04 5.49
CA ILE A 182 6.73 -14.84 6.28
C ILE A 182 5.36 -14.28 5.91
N GLY A 183 5.04 -14.17 4.61
CA GLY A 183 3.74 -13.70 4.14
C GLY A 183 2.59 -14.55 4.70
N LYS A 184 2.66 -15.87 4.55
CA LYS A 184 1.65 -16.80 5.10
C LYS A 184 1.50 -16.70 6.63
N THR A 185 2.61 -16.49 7.33
CA THR A 185 2.61 -16.34 8.79
C THR A 185 1.88 -15.06 9.21
N ILE A 186 2.17 -13.95 8.53
CA ILE A 186 1.53 -12.65 8.79
C ILE A 186 0.03 -12.71 8.45
N ASP A 187 -0.34 -13.25 7.29
CA ASP A 187 -1.74 -13.40 6.90
C ASP A 187 -2.51 -14.27 7.90
N GLY A 188 -1.96 -15.42 8.26
CA GLY A 188 -2.55 -16.29 9.27
C GLY A 188 -2.64 -15.67 10.67
N TRP A 189 -1.78 -14.73 11.01
CA TRP A 189 -1.87 -13.96 12.23
C TRP A 189 -3.01 -12.93 12.14
N PHE A 190 -3.10 -12.18 11.03
CA PHE A 190 -4.18 -11.23 10.79
C PHE A 190 -5.56 -11.88 10.85
N ASP A 191 -5.71 -13.10 10.37
CA ASP A 191 -6.98 -13.82 10.40
C ASP A 191 -7.42 -14.27 11.82
N ARG A 192 -6.47 -14.45 12.72
CA ARG A 192 -6.72 -15.00 14.06
C ARG A 192 -6.94 -13.95 15.15
N VAL A 193 -6.49 -12.71 14.94
CA VAL A 193 -6.53 -11.67 15.97
C VAL A 193 -7.61 -10.63 15.68
N SER A 194 -8.28 -10.14 16.73
CA SER A 194 -9.25 -9.06 16.61
C SER A 194 -8.58 -7.75 16.21
N GLN A 195 -9.37 -6.78 15.73
CA GLN A 195 -8.84 -5.47 15.37
C GLN A 195 -8.15 -4.79 16.55
N GLU A 196 -8.73 -4.85 17.75
CA GLU A 196 -8.13 -4.27 18.97
C GLU A 196 -6.78 -4.94 19.32
N GLN A 197 -6.70 -6.26 19.19
CA GLN A 197 -5.46 -7.01 19.38
C GLN A 197 -4.40 -6.62 18.34
N ARG A 198 -4.79 -6.43 17.07
CA ARG A 198 -3.89 -5.94 16.02
C ARG A 198 -3.34 -4.56 16.35
N GLU A 199 -4.21 -3.62 16.74
CA GLU A 199 -3.79 -2.27 17.11
C GLU A 199 -2.79 -2.29 18.27
N ARG A 200 -3.04 -3.11 19.29
CA ARG A 200 -2.14 -3.27 20.43
C ARG A 200 -0.78 -3.82 20.00
N ALA A 201 -0.77 -4.92 19.23
CA ALA A 201 0.46 -5.53 18.75
C ALA A 201 1.26 -4.60 17.83
N ILE A 202 0.61 -3.92 16.91
CA ILE A 202 1.25 -2.97 15.99
C ILE A 202 1.84 -1.79 16.75
N ASN A 203 1.13 -1.22 17.72
CA ASN A 203 1.68 -0.15 18.55
C ASN A 203 2.91 -0.63 19.34
N GLN A 204 2.87 -1.83 19.90
CA GLN A 204 3.99 -2.40 20.63
C GLN A 204 5.21 -2.67 19.74
N ILE A 205 4.99 -3.21 18.53
CA ILE A 205 6.05 -3.39 17.54
C ILE A 205 6.67 -2.03 17.19
N TYR A 206 5.83 -1.02 16.97
CA TYR A 206 6.32 0.34 16.73
C TYR A 206 7.18 0.85 17.91
N ASP A 207 6.71 0.69 19.15
CA ASP A 207 7.42 1.15 20.34
C ASP A 207 8.78 0.42 20.50
N ILE A 208 8.84 -0.87 20.18
CA ILE A 208 10.08 -1.66 20.17
C ILE A 208 11.08 -1.08 19.16
N PHE A 209 10.63 -0.76 17.95
CA PHE A 209 11.51 -0.14 16.94
C PHE A 209 11.86 1.30 17.29
N ALA A 210 10.92 2.08 17.82
CA ALA A 210 11.15 3.46 18.24
C ALA A 210 12.17 3.56 19.38
N ALA A 211 12.29 2.52 20.21
CA ALA A 211 13.31 2.45 21.26
C ALA A 211 14.75 2.45 20.73
N ALA A 212 14.97 2.08 19.45
CA ALA A 212 16.27 2.22 18.80
C ALA A 212 16.69 3.68 18.60
N GLY A 213 15.74 4.64 18.62
CA GLY A 213 16.01 6.08 18.55
C GLY A 213 16.18 6.64 17.13
N TYR A 214 15.89 5.86 16.09
CA TYR A 214 16.01 6.29 14.69
C TYR A 214 14.64 6.60 14.07
N GLY A 215 14.61 7.60 13.19
CA GLY A 215 13.38 8.07 12.55
C GLY A 215 12.97 7.36 11.27
N ASN A 216 13.84 6.49 10.73
CA ASN A 216 13.58 5.73 9.50
C ASN A 216 14.36 4.39 9.46
N ILE A 217 13.94 3.48 8.57
CA ILE A 217 14.54 2.13 8.42
C ILE A 217 15.98 2.19 7.96
N ALA A 218 16.30 3.11 7.06
CA ALA A 218 17.65 3.19 6.53
C ALA A 218 18.67 3.52 7.64
N ASP A 219 18.36 4.48 8.51
CA ASP A 219 19.20 4.82 9.66
C ASP A 219 19.28 3.68 10.67
N LEU A 220 18.14 3.01 10.93
CA LEU A 220 18.10 1.87 11.83
C LEU A 220 18.99 0.71 11.34
N VAL A 221 18.99 0.45 10.05
CA VAL A 221 19.82 -0.59 9.42
C VAL A 221 21.28 -0.15 9.34
N ALA A 222 21.55 1.11 9.00
CA ALA A 222 22.92 1.64 8.95
C ALA A 222 23.63 1.57 10.33
N HIS A 223 22.84 1.66 11.41
CA HIS A 223 23.34 1.58 12.79
C HIS A 223 22.84 0.32 13.52
N TRP A 224 22.77 -0.79 12.78
CA TRP A 224 22.19 -2.04 13.30
C TRP A 224 22.84 -2.56 14.58
N THR A 225 24.16 -2.44 14.71
CA THR A 225 24.91 -2.85 15.90
C THR A 225 24.49 -2.12 17.17
N ASP A 226 24.13 -0.85 17.05
CA ASP A 226 23.67 -0.01 18.15
C ASP A 226 22.17 -0.14 18.39
N SER A 227 21.42 -0.45 17.34
CA SER A 227 19.97 -0.58 17.34
C SER A 227 19.51 -1.91 17.95
N LEU A 228 20.17 -3.00 17.59
CA LEU A 228 19.77 -4.36 17.97
C LEU A 228 19.68 -4.58 19.49
N PRO A 229 20.67 -4.17 20.31
CA PRO A 229 20.56 -4.32 21.75
C PRO A 229 19.38 -3.56 22.37
N LYS A 230 19.07 -2.36 21.85
CA LYS A 230 17.92 -1.55 22.32
C LYS A 230 16.59 -2.17 21.94
N ILE A 231 16.47 -2.68 20.70
CA ILE A 231 15.30 -3.40 20.20
C ILE A 231 15.06 -4.66 21.06
N VAL A 232 16.12 -5.46 21.32
CA VAL A 232 16.02 -6.66 22.14
C VAL A 232 15.61 -6.33 23.58
N ALA A 233 16.17 -5.26 24.16
CA ALA A 233 15.80 -4.82 25.50
C ALA A 233 14.32 -4.37 25.57
N ALA A 234 13.85 -3.59 24.60
CA ALA A 234 12.47 -3.16 24.50
C ALA A 234 11.50 -4.35 24.31
N ALA A 235 11.86 -5.30 23.43
CA ALA A 235 11.07 -6.51 23.21
C ALA A 235 10.96 -7.39 24.48
N ARG A 236 12.02 -7.48 25.27
CA ARG A 236 11.99 -8.20 26.56
C ARG A 236 11.13 -7.50 27.61
N GLY A 237 11.01 -6.17 27.54
CA GLY A 237 10.15 -5.36 28.40
C GLY A 237 8.66 -5.40 28.05
N THR A 238 8.29 -6.01 26.91
CA THR A 238 6.92 -6.15 26.48
C THR A 238 6.12 -7.01 27.48
N ASP A 239 4.86 -6.63 27.74
CA ASP A 239 3.98 -7.41 28.63
C ASP A 239 3.68 -8.81 28.08
N VAL A 240 3.34 -9.75 28.99
CA VAL A 240 3.12 -11.16 28.65
C VAL A 240 1.99 -11.33 27.63
N GLN A 241 0.91 -10.57 27.78
CA GLN A 241 -0.28 -10.67 26.93
C GLN A 241 0.03 -10.27 25.48
N THR A 242 0.79 -9.19 25.30
CA THR A 242 1.23 -8.76 23.98
C THR A 242 2.27 -9.70 23.37
N ARG A 243 3.17 -10.28 24.18
CA ARG A 243 4.11 -11.30 23.70
C ARG A 243 3.41 -12.53 23.13
N GLU A 244 2.32 -12.95 23.74
CA GLU A 244 1.52 -14.09 23.24
C GLU A 244 0.78 -13.75 21.93
N LEU A 245 0.46 -12.47 21.69
CA LEU A 245 -0.15 -12.02 20.43
C LEU A 245 0.84 -11.96 19.26
N ILE A 246 2.14 -11.77 19.55
CA ILE A 246 3.19 -11.60 18.52
C ILE A 246 3.86 -12.94 18.16
N LYS A 247 3.70 -13.98 18.99
CA LYS A 247 4.16 -15.35 18.70
C LYS A 247 3.27 -16.03 17.65
#